data_270a5770fff4aa26753f273675dacbc2
#
_entry.id   270a5770fff4aa26753f273675dacbc2
#
_cell.length_a   1.000
_cell.length_b   1.000
_cell.length_c   1.000
_cell.angle_alpha   90.00
_cell.angle_beta   90.00
_cell.angle_gamma   90.00
#
_symmetry.space_group_name_H-M   'P 1'
#
loop_
_entity.id
_entity.type
_entity.pdbx_description
1 polymer ?
#
loop_
_entity_poly.entity_id
_entity_poly.type
_entity_poly.pdbx_seq_one_letter_code
_entity_poly.pdbx_strand_id
1 'polypeptide(L)'
;MRKAWMAGLLGMLGCGGAQPGAQPGSSSSELSALRAQLGAGTAGPEIAAGDDTIDVPPSVFGTTTDVVGRFLFVAVREPSGRVHGLYRVSEAADGATFHYSGQLTCVGIYDFNGGTGNRAKVGGRIDATDDSSVAVGSFIWWQAIDDRGLGRPDQSTFPGFGDEAANEAFCQASTPPRFGPFDVVRGHILVGPAGDGD
;
A
#
# COMPACT_ATOMS: atom_id res chain seq x y z
N MET A 1 -8.72 10.03 22.53
CA MET A 1 -7.71 10.53 23.46
C MET A 1 -6.44 9.72 23.26
N ARG A 2 -5.56 10.15 22.36
CA ARG A 2 -4.25 9.50 22.08
C ARG A 2 -3.18 10.55 22.20
N LYS A 3 -2.70 10.75 23.42
CA LYS A 3 -1.48 11.51 23.71
C LYS A 3 -0.47 10.51 24.27
N ALA A 4 0.36 9.95 23.43
CA ALA A 4 1.57 9.23 23.85
C ALA A 4 2.51 8.97 22.65
N TRP A 5 2.95 10.05 22.00
CA TRP A 5 3.98 9.97 20.95
C TRP A 5 5.01 11.06 21.24
N MET A 6 5.75 10.95 22.34
CA MET A 6 7.03 11.66 22.52
C MET A 6 7.63 11.25 23.86
N ALA A 7 8.57 10.34 23.85
CA ALA A 7 9.73 10.36 24.75
C ALA A 7 10.64 9.18 24.45
N GLY A 8 11.85 9.47 24.01
CA GLY A 8 12.94 8.50 24.10
C GLY A 8 13.90 8.53 22.91
N LEU A 9 14.59 9.66 22.70
CA LEU A 9 15.74 9.71 21.82
C LEU A 9 16.92 10.28 22.60
N LEU A 10 17.86 9.43 22.99
CA LEU A 10 19.28 9.83 23.19
C LEU A 10 20.17 8.59 23.19
N GLY A 11 21.09 8.57 22.22
CA GLY A 11 22.36 7.86 22.38
C GLY A 11 22.62 6.70 21.46
N MET A 12 23.40 6.88 20.43
CA MET A 12 24.81 6.55 20.30
C MET A 12 25.28 6.56 18.84
N LEU A 13 26.34 7.31 18.65
CA LEU A 13 27.14 7.36 17.43
C LEU A 13 27.77 5.99 17.11
N GLY A 14 27.53 5.50 15.90
CA GLY A 14 28.25 4.39 15.30
C GLY A 14 28.57 4.72 13.85
N CYS A 15 29.80 5.11 13.53
CA CYS A 15 30.31 5.28 12.18
C CYS A 15 30.36 3.92 11.47
N GLY A 16 29.55 3.73 10.44
CA GLY A 16 29.61 2.61 9.51
C GLY A 16 29.31 3.10 8.11
N GLY A 17 30.30 3.01 7.20
CA GLY A 17 30.27 3.55 5.86
C GLY A 17 29.09 3.01 5.04
N ALA A 18 28.27 3.89 4.52
CA ALA A 18 27.21 3.57 3.58
C ALA A 18 27.82 3.37 2.19
N GLN A 19 27.74 2.14 1.66
CA GLN A 19 27.81 1.92 0.23
C GLN A 19 26.54 2.51 -0.42
N PRO A 20 26.65 3.20 -1.56
CA PRO A 20 25.47 3.62 -2.32
C PRO A 20 24.82 2.36 -2.90
N GLY A 21 23.77 1.89 -2.23
CA GLY A 21 22.94 0.82 -2.71
C GLY A 21 22.26 1.23 -4.00
N ALA A 22 22.42 0.45 -5.05
CA ALA A 22 21.67 0.55 -6.29
C ALA A 22 20.19 0.63 -5.97
N GLN A 23 19.52 1.69 -6.40
CA GLN A 23 18.06 1.77 -6.42
C GLN A 23 17.56 0.61 -7.30
N PRO A 24 16.73 -0.30 -6.80
CA PRO A 24 16.02 -1.18 -7.67
C PRO A 24 15.03 -0.31 -8.47
N GLY A 25 15.36 -0.03 -9.71
CA GLY A 25 14.39 0.46 -10.66
C GLY A 25 13.34 -0.63 -10.84
N SER A 26 12.26 -0.55 -10.09
CA SER A 26 11.06 -1.31 -10.38
C SER A 26 10.48 -0.73 -11.66
N SER A 27 10.86 -1.34 -12.73
CA SER A 27 10.46 -0.91 -14.05
C SER A 27 8.98 -1.32 -14.26
N SER A 28 8.24 -0.45 -14.92
CA SER A 28 6.95 -0.78 -15.53
C SER A 28 6.97 -2.09 -16.33
N SER A 29 8.15 -2.59 -16.69
CA SER A 29 8.39 -3.88 -17.33
C SER A 29 8.12 -5.09 -16.43
N GLU A 30 8.37 -5.03 -15.12
CA GLU A 30 8.09 -6.15 -14.21
C GLU A 30 6.58 -6.32 -13.97
N LEU A 31 5.86 -5.21 -13.81
CA LEU A 31 4.40 -5.24 -13.75
C LEU A 31 3.78 -5.73 -15.06
N SER A 32 4.36 -5.33 -16.20
CA SER A 32 3.91 -5.80 -17.52
C SER A 32 4.22 -7.27 -17.76
N ALA A 33 5.36 -7.76 -17.29
CA ALA A 33 5.73 -9.19 -17.40
C ALA A 33 4.84 -10.08 -16.52
N LEU A 34 4.50 -9.62 -15.30
CA LEU A 34 3.56 -10.32 -14.42
C LEU A 34 2.16 -10.39 -15.05
N ARG A 35 1.73 -9.29 -15.68
CA ARG A 35 0.46 -9.19 -16.40
C ARG A 35 0.39 -10.18 -17.59
N ALA A 36 1.48 -10.35 -18.32
CA ALA A 36 1.56 -11.28 -19.44
C ALA A 36 1.54 -12.76 -19.01
N GLN A 37 2.02 -13.08 -17.81
CA GLN A 37 2.01 -14.45 -17.27
C GLN A 37 0.64 -14.90 -16.76
N LEU A 38 -0.27 -13.96 -16.46
CA LEU A 38 -1.59 -14.25 -15.89
C LEU A 38 -2.71 -14.40 -16.95
N GLY A 39 -2.35 -14.50 -18.25
CA GLY A 39 -3.23 -14.45 -19.40
C GLY A 39 -4.45 -15.36 -19.45
N ALA A 40 -5.47 -14.81 -20.05
CA ALA A 40 -6.63 -15.35 -20.78
C ALA A 40 -7.24 -16.67 -20.29
N GLY A 41 -8.19 -16.58 -19.36
CA GLY A 41 -9.12 -17.66 -19.01
C GLY A 41 -10.36 -17.08 -18.32
N THR A 42 -11.50 -17.69 -18.52
CA THR A 42 -12.78 -17.35 -17.92
C THR A 42 -12.67 -17.13 -16.41
N ALA A 43 -13.00 -15.92 -15.94
CA ALA A 43 -12.77 -15.42 -14.60
C ALA A 43 -11.29 -15.50 -14.18
N GLY A 44 -10.47 -14.62 -14.74
CA GLY A 44 -9.06 -14.47 -14.37
C GLY A 44 -8.89 -14.09 -12.89
N PRO A 45 -7.66 -14.21 -12.34
CA PRO A 45 -7.37 -13.71 -11.02
C PRO A 45 -7.61 -12.20 -10.95
N GLU A 46 -7.99 -11.70 -9.80
CA GLU A 46 -8.03 -10.27 -9.54
C GLU A 46 -6.64 -9.77 -9.12
N ILE A 47 -6.25 -8.62 -9.63
CA ILE A 47 -4.95 -8.03 -9.36
C ILE A 47 -5.13 -6.63 -8.79
N ALA A 48 -4.32 -6.33 -7.78
CA ALA A 48 -4.04 -4.98 -7.35
C ALA A 48 -2.53 -4.80 -7.24
N ALA A 49 -2.00 -3.78 -7.90
CA ALA A 49 -0.57 -3.49 -7.88
C ALA A 49 -0.34 -1.97 -7.89
N GLY A 50 0.74 -1.51 -7.28
CA GLY A 50 1.11 -0.11 -7.27
C GLY A 50 2.58 0.11 -6.95
N ASP A 51 3.14 1.16 -7.53
CA ASP A 51 4.35 1.86 -7.10
C ASP A 51 3.94 3.32 -7.02
N ASP A 52 3.40 3.73 -5.89
CA ASP A 52 2.75 5.03 -5.73
C ASP A 52 3.29 5.80 -4.52
N THR A 53 3.22 7.11 -4.63
CA THR A 53 3.57 8.04 -3.56
C THR A 53 2.42 9.02 -3.36
N ILE A 54 2.03 9.22 -2.12
CA ILE A 54 1.04 10.22 -1.70
C ILE A 54 1.68 11.22 -0.76
N ASP A 55 1.22 12.48 -0.83
CA ASP A 55 1.56 13.54 0.13
C ASP A 55 0.30 13.88 0.92
N VAL A 56 0.40 13.78 2.23
CA VAL A 56 -0.70 14.07 3.14
C VAL A 56 -0.40 15.34 3.93
N PRO A 57 -1.27 16.36 3.85
CA PRO A 57 -1.05 17.62 4.56
C PRO A 57 -0.88 17.42 6.07
N PRO A 58 -0.03 18.20 6.74
CA PRO A 58 0.28 18.05 8.16
C PRO A 58 -0.95 18.23 9.05
N SER A 59 -1.95 18.97 8.59
CA SER A 59 -3.22 19.16 9.30
C SER A 59 -4.02 17.87 9.52
N VAL A 60 -3.80 16.83 8.71
CA VAL A 60 -4.51 15.55 8.81
C VAL A 60 -4.03 14.76 10.02
N PHE A 61 -2.72 14.75 10.27
CA PHE A 61 -2.11 13.97 11.36
C PHE A 61 -1.55 14.83 12.50
N GLY A 62 -1.57 16.16 12.36
CA GLY A 62 -1.02 17.09 13.35
C GLY A 62 0.51 17.08 13.39
N THR A 63 1.15 16.76 12.26
CA THR A 63 2.60 16.82 12.05
C THR A 63 3.03 18.25 11.71
N THR A 64 4.34 18.54 11.70
CA THR A 64 4.89 19.84 11.33
C THR A 64 5.24 19.91 9.84
N THR A 65 5.40 18.76 9.20
CA THR A 65 5.66 18.62 7.75
C THR A 65 4.60 17.72 7.12
N ASP A 66 4.52 17.73 5.79
CA ASP A 66 3.71 16.75 5.05
C ASP A 66 4.16 15.33 5.41
N VAL A 67 3.19 14.42 5.47
CA VAL A 67 3.46 13.00 5.64
C VAL A 67 3.50 12.37 4.25
N VAL A 68 4.65 11.83 3.89
CA VAL A 68 4.85 11.17 2.60
C VAL A 68 4.69 9.67 2.78
N GLY A 69 3.70 9.08 2.13
CA GLY A 69 3.51 7.63 2.05
C GLY A 69 3.99 7.09 0.70
N ARG A 70 4.84 6.09 0.70
CA ARG A 70 5.23 5.36 -0.51
C ARG A 70 4.84 3.90 -0.39
N PHE A 71 4.17 3.38 -1.43
CA PHE A 71 3.65 2.03 -1.49
C PHE A 71 4.22 1.32 -2.72
N LEU A 72 4.79 0.15 -2.52
CA LEU A 72 5.15 -0.78 -3.56
C LEU A 72 4.49 -2.11 -3.23
N PHE A 73 3.57 -2.57 -4.06
CA PHE A 73 2.83 -3.80 -3.78
C PHE A 73 2.36 -4.50 -5.03
N VAL A 74 2.20 -5.81 -4.90
CA VAL A 74 1.50 -6.67 -5.86
C VAL A 74 0.68 -7.67 -5.07
N ALA A 75 -0.63 -7.68 -5.29
CA ALA A 75 -1.59 -8.61 -4.70
C ALA A 75 -2.33 -9.34 -5.81
N VAL A 76 -2.45 -10.64 -5.67
CA VAL A 76 -3.21 -11.50 -6.58
C VAL A 76 -4.20 -12.30 -5.77
N ARG A 77 -5.49 -12.24 -6.14
CA ARG A 77 -6.53 -13.13 -5.64
C ARG A 77 -6.91 -14.13 -6.71
N GLU A 78 -6.62 -15.39 -6.47
CA GLU A 78 -6.99 -16.48 -7.35
C GLU A 78 -8.51 -16.71 -7.36
N PRO A 79 -9.08 -17.36 -8.39
CA PRO A 79 -10.48 -17.75 -8.39
C PRO A 79 -10.88 -18.66 -7.20
N SER A 80 -9.92 -19.35 -6.61
CA SER A 80 -10.11 -20.12 -5.37
C SER A 80 -10.35 -19.27 -4.12
N GLY A 81 -10.17 -17.94 -4.22
CA GLY A 81 -10.19 -17.02 -3.10
C GLY A 81 -8.83 -16.89 -2.39
N ARG A 82 -7.83 -17.69 -2.75
CA ARG A 82 -6.49 -17.59 -2.17
C ARG A 82 -5.83 -16.28 -2.60
N VAL A 83 -5.26 -15.57 -1.64
CA VAL A 83 -4.50 -14.33 -1.85
C VAL A 83 -3.01 -14.61 -1.66
N HIS A 84 -2.20 -14.05 -2.52
CA HIS A 84 -0.75 -13.99 -2.37
C HIS A 84 -0.22 -12.68 -2.94
N GLY A 85 0.92 -12.26 -2.43
CA GLY A 85 1.55 -11.02 -2.84
C GLY A 85 2.54 -10.51 -1.81
N LEU A 86 3.23 -9.46 -2.18
CA LEU A 86 4.24 -8.81 -1.35
C LEU A 86 3.99 -7.30 -1.32
N TYR A 87 4.47 -6.66 -0.26
CA TYR A 87 4.45 -5.22 -0.17
C TYR A 87 5.69 -4.66 0.50
N ARG A 88 5.98 -3.40 0.19
CA ARG A 88 6.86 -2.50 0.94
C ARG A 88 6.15 -1.16 1.06
N VAL A 89 6.03 -0.67 2.26
CA VAL A 89 5.48 0.65 2.56
C VAL A 89 6.54 1.43 3.32
N SER A 90 6.68 2.70 3.01
CA SER A 90 7.44 3.63 3.83
C SER A 90 6.64 4.89 4.11
N GLU A 91 6.80 5.42 5.31
CA GLU A 91 6.17 6.64 5.78
C GLU A 91 7.24 7.59 6.28
N ALA A 92 7.22 8.82 5.78
CA ALA A 92 8.14 9.85 6.22
C ALA A 92 7.36 11.04 6.78
N ALA A 93 7.69 11.45 8.01
CA ALA A 93 7.12 12.63 8.67
C ALA A 93 8.11 13.20 9.68
N ASP A 94 8.17 14.52 9.82
CA ASP A 94 8.95 15.23 10.86
C ASP A 94 10.42 14.77 10.96
N GLY A 95 11.03 14.43 9.80
CA GLY A 95 12.43 14.00 9.71
C GLY A 95 12.69 12.53 10.07
N ALA A 96 11.67 11.76 10.42
CA ALA A 96 11.74 10.31 10.59
C ALA A 96 11.18 9.60 9.35
N THR A 97 11.70 8.41 9.07
CA THR A 97 11.17 7.51 8.03
C THR A 97 11.03 6.13 8.63
N PHE A 98 9.89 5.51 8.42
CA PHE A 98 9.59 4.15 8.86
C PHE A 98 9.31 3.25 7.65
N HIS A 99 9.70 1.99 7.76
CA HIS A 99 9.54 1.01 6.71
C HIS A 99 8.79 -0.21 7.22
N TYR A 100 7.92 -0.73 6.36
CA TYR A 100 7.15 -1.94 6.62
C TYR A 100 7.22 -2.83 5.40
N SER A 101 7.40 -4.13 5.60
CA SER A 101 7.36 -5.10 4.51
C SER A 101 6.80 -6.43 4.96
N GLY A 102 6.21 -7.17 4.03
CA GLY A 102 5.63 -8.46 4.34
C GLY A 102 4.82 -9.05 3.21
N GLN A 103 3.98 -10.02 3.57
CA GLN A 103 3.12 -10.74 2.64
C GLN A 103 1.70 -10.18 2.70
N LEU A 104 1.08 -10.02 1.53
CA LEU A 104 -0.34 -9.69 1.45
C LEU A 104 -1.18 -10.94 1.72
N THR A 105 -2.18 -10.80 2.58
CA THR A 105 -3.03 -11.88 3.05
C THR A 105 -4.49 -11.67 2.68
N CYS A 106 -4.90 -10.45 2.35
CA CYS A 106 -6.24 -10.17 1.87
C CYS A 106 -6.28 -9.12 0.76
N VAL A 107 -7.24 -9.29 -0.14
CA VAL A 107 -7.59 -8.35 -1.22
C VAL A 107 -9.10 -8.35 -1.39
N GLY A 108 -9.69 -7.16 -1.48
CA GLY A 108 -11.07 -6.95 -1.90
C GLY A 108 -11.14 -5.94 -3.03
N ILE A 109 -11.82 -6.26 -4.12
CA ILE A 109 -12.02 -5.37 -5.28
C ILE A 109 -13.43 -4.81 -5.24
N TYR A 110 -13.58 -3.50 -5.44
CA TYR A 110 -14.84 -2.78 -5.30
C TYR A 110 -14.97 -1.65 -6.32
N ASP A 111 -16.19 -1.28 -6.66
CA ASP A 111 -16.50 -0.08 -7.42
C ASP A 111 -16.28 1.17 -6.57
N PHE A 112 -15.78 2.23 -7.18
CA PHE A 112 -15.57 3.50 -6.49
C PHE A 112 -15.73 4.70 -7.43
N ASN A 113 -16.53 5.70 -7.00
CA ASN A 113 -16.70 7.00 -7.66
C ASN A 113 -17.03 6.90 -9.17
N GLY A 114 -17.81 5.91 -9.58
CA GLY A 114 -18.23 5.70 -10.97
C GLY A 114 -17.30 4.81 -11.80
N GLY A 115 -16.20 4.32 -11.22
CA GLY A 115 -15.39 3.26 -11.82
C GLY A 115 -15.87 1.88 -11.38
N THR A 116 -15.74 0.89 -12.25
CA THR A 116 -16.09 -0.51 -11.97
C THR A 116 -14.84 -1.28 -11.61
N GLY A 117 -14.81 -1.92 -10.45
CA GLY A 117 -13.69 -2.71 -9.99
C GLY A 117 -12.36 -1.93 -9.88
N ASN A 118 -12.44 -0.60 -9.73
CA ASN A 118 -11.29 0.29 -9.77
C ASN A 118 -10.67 0.55 -8.38
N ARG A 119 -11.23 -0.03 -7.31
CA ARG A 119 -10.72 0.12 -5.96
C ARG A 119 -10.33 -1.21 -5.36
N ALA A 120 -9.08 -1.33 -4.91
CA ALA A 120 -8.61 -2.44 -4.11
C ALA A 120 -8.49 -2.03 -2.64
N LYS A 121 -8.95 -2.88 -1.74
CA LYS A 121 -8.53 -2.92 -0.35
C LYS A 121 -7.52 -4.03 -0.21
N VAL A 122 -6.33 -3.69 0.23
CA VAL A 122 -5.24 -4.65 0.38
C VAL A 122 -4.76 -4.63 1.82
N GLY A 123 -4.39 -5.79 2.32
CA GLY A 123 -3.86 -5.91 3.65
C GLY A 123 -2.93 -7.10 3.78
N GLY A 124 -2.00 -7.01 4.72
CA GLY A 124 -0.98 -8.03 4.88
C GLY A 124 -0.33 -8.03 6.25
N ARG A 125 0.36 -9.13 6.51
CA ARG A 125 1.13 -9.31 7.74
C ARG A 125 2.48 -8.60 7.60
N ILE A 126 2.92 -7.94 8.66
CA ILE A 126 4.21 -7.30 8.77
C ILE A 126 5.27 -8.33 9.15
N ASP A 127 6.19 -8.61 8.23
CA ASP A 127 7.31 -9.52 8.46
C ASP A 127 8.58 -8.77 8.91
N ALA A 128 8.72 -7.49 8.55
CA ALA A 128 9.79 -6.62 9.01
C ALA A 128 9.34 -5.15 9.09
N THR A 129 9.82 -4.45 10.12
CA THR A 129 9.65 -3.01 10.32
C THR A 129 10.79 -2.45 11.15
N ASP A 130 11.11 -1.17 10.95
CA ASP A 130 12.00 -0.36 11.80
C ASP A 130 11.23 0.61 12.73
N ASP A 131 9.89 0.63 12.66
CA ASP A 131 9.04 1.33 13.60
C ASP A 131 8.86 0.52 14.89
N SER A 132 9.49 0.97 15.97
CA SER A 132 9.41 0.29 17.27
C SER A 132 8.01 0.30 17.91
N SER A 133 7.09 1.12 17.40
CA SER A 133 5.70 1.18 17.87
C SER A 133 4.80 0.13 17.21
N VAL A 134 5.29 -0.50 16.14
CA VAL A 134 4.55 -1.50 15.35
C VAL A 134 5.22 -2.86 15.51
N ALA A 135 4.49 -3.84 15.99
CA ALA A 135 5.04 -5.18 16.22
C ALA A 135 5.16 -5.96 14.90
N VAL A 136 6.28 -6.67 14.70
CA VAL A 136 6.38 -7.73 13.69
C VAL A 136 5.33 -8.80 13.98
N GLY A 137 4.62 -9.23 12.94
CA GLY A 137 3.48 -10.14 13.05
C GLY A 137 2.12 -9.47 13.19
N SER A 138 2.06 -8.14 13.43
CA SER A 138 0.82 -7.37 13.28
C SER A 138 0.49 -7.16 11.79
N PHE A 139 -0.61 -6.48 11.51
CA PHE A 139 -1.13 -6.30 10.15
C PHE A 139 -1.19 -4.83 9.79
N ILE A 140 -1.03 -4.56 8.48
CA ILE A 140 -1.14 -3.26 7.83
C ILE A 140 -2.14 -3.38 6.68
N TRP A 141 -2.93 -2.31 6.41
CA TRP A 141 -3.87 -2.28 5.30
C TRP A 141 -4.08 -0.87 4.77
N TRP A 142 -4.42 -0.75 3.49
CA TRP A 142 -4.74 0.50 2.80
C TRP A 142 -5.68 0.26 1.63
N GLN A 143 -6.15 1.34 1.00
CA GLN A 143 -6.88 1.28 -0.24
C GLN A 143 -6.05 1.86 -1.37
N ALA A 144 -6.13 1.23 -2.53
CA ALA A 144 -5.53 1.66 -3.77
C ALA A 144 -6.63 1.82 -4.82
N ILE A 145 -6.67 2.93 -5.53
CA ILE A 145 -7.74 3.31 -6.44
C ILE A 145 -7.11 3.67 -7.79
N ASP A 146 -7.49 2.93 -8.84
CA ASP A 146 -7.10 3.18 -10.23
C ASP A 146 -8.18 4.03 -10.90
N ASP A 147 -7.95 5.32 -10.97
CA ASP A 147 -8.89 6.30 -11.56
C ASP A 147 -8.45 6.80 -12.95
N ARG A 148 -7.35 6.27 -13.51
CA ARG A 148 -6.85 6.70 -14.82
C ARG A 148 -7.83 6.48 -15.96
N GLY A 149 -8.57 5.38 -15.93
CA GLY A 149 -9.66 5.11 -16.87
C GLY A 149 -10.77 6.15 -16.84
N LEU A 150 -10.86 6.94 -15.77
CA LEU A 150 -11.81 8.04 -15.58
C LEU A 150 -11.20 9.41 -15.84
N GLY A 151 -9.93 9.48 -16.29
CA GLY A 151 -9.23 10.74 -16.55
C GLY A 151 -8.86 11.52 -15.28
N ARG A 152 -8.74 10.85 -14.15
CA ARG A 152 -8.37 11.41 -12.84
C ARG A 152 -7.06 10.79 -12.36
N PRO A 153 -6.33 11.45 -11.43
CA PRO A 153 -5.20 10.82 -10.75
C PRO A 153 -5.64 9.55 -10.01
N ASP A 154 -4.75 8.56 -9.95
CA ASP A 154 -4.89 7.45 -9.04
C ASP A 154 -4.88 7.96 -7.60
N GLN A 155 -5.47 7.22 -6.68
CA GLN A 155 -5.56 7.63 -5.29
C GLN A 155 -5.16 6.49 -4.35
N SER A 156 -4.57 6.83 -3.22
CA SER A 156 -4.27 5.87 -2.16
C SER A 156 -4.69 6.41 -0.79
N THR A 157 -4.95 5.53 0.16
CA THR A 157 -5.19 5.96 1.54
C THR A 157 -3.94 5.75 2.37
N PHE A 158 -3.84 6.51 3.47
CA PHE A 158 -2.82 6.23 4.47
C PHE A 158 -3.09 4.88 5.13
N PRO A 159 -2.05 4.11 5.52
CA PRO A 159 -2.26 2.78 6.06
C PRO A 159 -2.86 2.79 7.47
N GLY A 160 -3.62 1.75 7.76
CA GLY A 160 -4.05 1.39 9.10
C GLY A 160 -3.27 0.20 9.63
N PHE A 161 -3.21 0.07 10.95
CA PHE A 161 -2.50 -1.01 11.63
C PHE A 161 -3.39 -1.70 12.66
N GLY A 162 -3.20 -3.01 12.87
CA GLY A 162 -3.94 -3.75 13.88
C GLY A 162 -3.66 -5.26 13.86
N ASP A 163 -4.69 -6.02 14.22
CA ASP A 163 -4.66 -7.47 14.24
C ASP A 163 -5.22 -8.10 12.94
N GLU A 164 -5.14 -9.42 12.85
CA GLU A 164 -5.61 -10.20 11.71
C GLU A 164 -7.11 -10.02 11.45
N ALA A 165 -7.92 -10.01 12.51
CA ALA A 165 -9.37 -9.87 12.39
C ALA A 165 -9.76 -8.50 11.82
N ALA A 166 -9.08 -7.43 12.24
CA ALA A 166 -9.27 -6.09 11.71
C ALA A 166 -8.84 -5.98 10.23
N ASN A 167 -7.74 -6.63 9.86
CA ASN A 167 -7.26 -6.72 8.49
C ASN A 167 -8.26 -7.44 7.56
N GLU A 168 -8.76 -8.59 7.98
CA GLU A 168 -9.78 -9.36 7.23
C GLU A 168 -11.08 -8.57 7.09
N ALA A 169 -11.57 -8.00 8.18
CA ALA A 169 -12.78 -7.17 8.17
C ALA A 169 -12.64 -5.96 7.24
N PHE A 170 -11.44 -5.34 7.20
CA PHE A 170 -11.16 -4.25 6.28
C PHE A 170 -11.27 -4.67 4.81
N CYS A 171 -10.69 -5.80 4.43
CA CYS A 171 -10.72 -6.29 3.05
C CYS A 171 -12.13 -6.75 2.61
N GLN A 172 -12.96 -7.23 3.52
CA GLN A 172 -14.31 -7.71 3.23
C GLN A 172 -15.37 -6.61 3.15
N ALA A 173 -15.10 -5.44 3.72
CA ALA A 173 -16.06 -4.36 3.77
C ALA A 173 -16.00 -3.49 2.49
N SER A 174 -17.14 -3.25 1.85
CA SER A 174 -17.25 -2.32 0.71
C SER A 174 -17.25 -0.83 1.12
N THR A 175 -17.11 -0.52 2.42
CA THR A 175 -17.17 0.85 2.95
C THR A 175 -16.14 1.78 2.31
N PRO A 176 -16.48 3.07 2.10
CA PRO A 176 -15.52 4.06 1.63
C PRO A 176 -14.30 4.22 2.55
N PRO A 177 -13.21 4.79 2.05
CA PRO A 177 -12.03 5.06 2.86
C PRO A 177 -12.36 6.02 4.03
N ARG A 178 -11.78 5.75 5.18
CA ARG A 178 -12.01 6.55 6.40
C ARG A 178 -11.06 7.75 6.49
N PHE A 179 -9.86 7.63 5.93
CA PHE A 179 -8.83 8.66 5.84
C PHE A 179 -8.31 8.73 4.42
N GLY A 180 -8.59 9.79 3.75
CA GLY A 180 -8.32 9.95 2.33
C GLY A 180 -9.57 9.65 1.49
N PRO A 181 -9.46 9.30 0.22
CA PRO A 181 -8.18 9.03 -0.43
C PRO A 181 -7.40 10.32 -0.76
N PHE A 182 -6.09 10.15 -0.98
CA PHE A 182 -5.17 11.20 -1.40
C PHE A 182 -4.70 10.91 -2.82
N ASP A 183 -4.51 11.96 -3.62
CA ASP A 183 -4.02 11.79 -4.98
C ASP A 183 -2.59 11.26 -4.99
N VAL A 184 -2.32 10.34 -5.90
CA VAL A 184 -0.98 9.84 -6.15
C VAL A 184 -0.18 10.93 -6.88
N VAL A 185 0.85 11.45 -6.21
CA VAL A 185 1.72 12.50 -6.76
C VAL A 185 2.85 11.95 -7.62
N ARG A 186 3.17 10.67 -7.46
CA ARG A 186 4.17 9.96 -8.26
C ARG A 186 3.81 8.47 -8.34
N GLY A 187 4.05 7.89 -9.53
CA GLY A 187 3.79 6.48 -9.78
C GLY A 187 2.38 6.22 -10.29
N HIS A 188 1.91 5.01 -10.12
CA HIS A 188 0.59 4.60 -10.59
C HIS A 188 0.09 3.36 -9.85
N ILE A 189 -1.22 3.18 -9.91
CA ILE A 189 -1.96 2.04 -9.37
C ILE A 189 -2.61 1.28 -10.53
N LEU A 190 -2.76 -0.02 -10.36
CA LEU A 190 -3.49 -0.91 -11.24
C LEU A 190 -4.44 -1.76 -10.39
N VAL A 191 -5.74 -1.72 -10.70
CA VAL A 191 -6.76 -2.55 -10.06
C VAL A 191 -7.64 -3.15 -11.14
N GLY A 192 -7.98 -4.41 -11.02
CA GLY A 192 -8.94 -5.03 -11.92
C GLY A 192 -8.75 -6.54 -12.07
N PRO A 193 -9.58 -7.19 -12.91
CA PRO A 193 -9.35 -8.56 -13.32
C PRO A 193 -8.06 -8.64 -14.14
N ALA A 194 -7.33 -9.74 -13.98
CA ALA A 194 -6.17 -10.02 -14.82
C ALA A 194 -6.66 -10.32 -16.24
N GLY A 195 -6.54 -9.36 -17.14
CA GLY A 195 -6.91 -9.57 -18.53
C GLY A 195 -7.58 -8.40 -19.24
N ASP A 196 -8.11 -7.42 -18.52
CA ASP A 196 -8.78 -6.26 -19.14
C ASP A 196 -7.79 -5.11 -19.39
N GLY A 197 -6.73 -5.41 -20.09
CA GLY A 197 -5.75 -4.42 -20.48
C GLY A 197 -5.65 -4.32 -22.00
N ASP A 198 -6.33 -3.33 -22.56
CA ASP A 198 -6.07 -2.83 -23.90
C ASP A 198 -4.77 -2.03 -23.95
#